data_26a19bd964f4872fcd5cc92d6afd52cf
#
_entry.id   26a19bd964f4872fcd5cc92d6afd52cf
#
_cell.length_a   1.000
_cell.length_b   1.000
_cell.length_c   1.000
_cell.angle_alpha   90.00
_cell.angle_beta   90.00
_cell.angle_gamma   90.00
#
_symmetry.space_group_name_H-M   'P 1'
#
loop_
_entity.id
_entity.type
_entity.pdbx_description
1 polymer ?
#
loop_
_entity_poly.entity_id
_entity_poly.type
_entity_poly.pdbx_seq_one_letter_code
_entity_poly.pdbx_strand_id
1 'polypeptide(L)'
;MPDYSAFFVALGARIREERKKRGFSQEDMIPLGFSARHWQQIEAGRPITVTTLLKVCDAFELPLLQLLAGLDELLPKHGRESK
;
A
#
# COMPACT_ATOMS: atom_id res chain seq x y z
N MET A 1 0.45 11.56 19.42
CA MET A 1 0.23 11.49 17.95
C MET A 1 -0.23 10.11 17.57
N PRO A 2 -1.20 9.99 16.67
CA PRO A 2 -1.58 8.67 16.19
C PRO A 2 -0.40 8.01 15.46
N ASP A 3 -0.34 6.71 15.57
CA ASP A 3 0.69 5.92 14.91
C ASP A 3 0.03 5.10 13.82
N TYR A 4 0.41 5.34 12.58
CA TYR A 4 -0.17 4.66 11.41
C TYR A 4 0.68 3.51 10.92
N SER A 5 1.71 3.12 11.69
CA SER A 5 2.67 2.11 11.24
C SER A 5 2.01 0.79 10.87
N ALA A 6 1.07 0.32 11.70
CA ALA A 6 0.42 -0.96 11.44
C ALA A 6 -0.32 -0.95 10.11
N PHE A 7 -0.96 0.18 9.79
CA PHE A 7 -1.66 0.33 8.52
C PHE A 7 -0.69 0.19 7.35
N PHE A 8 0.43 0.92 7.40
CA PHE A 8 1.37 0.91 6.28
C PHE A 8 2.09 -0.42 6.13
N VAL A 9 2.38 -1.10 7.24
CA VAL A 9 2.98 -2.44 7.17
C VAL A 9 2.02 -3.39 6.47
N ALA A 10 0.74 -3.37 6.84
CA ALA A 10 -0.25 -4.24 6.23
C ALA A 10 -0.49 -3.87 4.77
N LEU A 11 -0.48 -2.56 4.45
CA LEU A 11 -0.63 -2.12 3.07
C LEU A 11 0.53 -2.61 2.21
N GLY A 12 1.76 -2.47 2.73
CA GLY A 12 2.94 -2.96 2.00
C GLY A 12 2.86 -4.46 1.75
N ALA A 13 2.42 -5.23 2.74
CA ALA A 13 2.25 -6.67 2.59
C ALA A 13 1.17 -6.99 1.55
N ARG A 14 0.07 -6.24 1.55
CA ARG A 14 -1.00 -6.43 0.58
C ARG A 14 -0.50 -6.13 -0.84
N ILE A 15 0.27 -5.05 -1.00
CA ILE A 15 0.83 -4.68 -2.30
C ILE A 15 1.78 -5.78 -2.79
N ARG A 16 2.59 -6.35 -1.89
CA ARG A 16 3.48 -7.45 -2.27
C ARG A 16 2.68 -8.66 -2.75
N GLU A 17 1.60 -9.00 -2.06
CA GLU A 17 0.76 -10.11 -2.47
C GLU A 17 0.16 -9.88 -3.85
N GLU A 18 -0.32 -8.66 -4.10
CA GLU A 18 -0.91 -8.33 -5.40
C GLU A 18 0.12 -8.41 -6.51
N ARG A 19 1.36 -7.99 -6.22
CA ARG A 19 2.44 -8.13 -7.19
C ARG A 19 2.69 -9.59 -7.53
N LYS A 20 2.78 -10.41 -6.50
CA LYS A 20 3.07 -11.85 -6.70
C LYS A 20 1.94 -12.56 -7.42
N LYS A 21 0.70 -12.20 -7.15
CA LYS A 21 -0.44 -12.79 -7.86
C LYS A 21 -0.35 -12.58 -9.36
N ARG A 22 0.25 -11.47 -9.78
CA ARG A 22 0.39 -11.13 -11.20
C ARG A 22 1.65 -11.69 -11.82
N GLY A 23 2.46 -12.40 -11.02
CA GLY A 23 3.71 -12.96 -11.52
C GLY A 23 4.81 -11.94 -11.72
N PHE A 24 4.69 -10.76 -11.14
CA PHE A 24 5.69 -9.70 -11.28
C PHE A 24 6.80 -9.89 -10.25
N SER A 25 8.06 -9.66 -10.69
CA SER A 25 9.16 -9.45 -9.77
C SER A 25 9.17 -7.99 -9.34
N GLN A 26 10.01 -7.66 -8.35
CA GLN A 26 10.17 -6.25 -7.97
C GLN A 26 10.73 -5.43 -9.13
N GLU A 27 11.65 -6.01 -9.92
CA GLU A 27 12.20 -5.31 -11.07
C GLU A 27 11.15 -5.02 -12.13
N ASP A 28 10.12 -5.85 -12.21
CA ASP A 28 9.04 -5.62 -13.19
C ASP A 28 8.29 -4.33 -12.91
N MET A 29 8.44 -3.76 -11.70
CA MET A 29 7.76 -2.52 -11.36
C MET A 29 8.48 -1.29 -11.90
N ILE A 30 9.74 -1.43 -12.32
CA ILE A 30 10.51 -0.28 -12.81
C ILE A 30 9.90 0.29 -14.08
N PRO A 31 9.60 -0.51 -15.12
CA PRO A 31 8.97 0.06 -16.31
C PRO A 31 7.57 0.61 -16.04
N LEU A 32 6.97 0.25 -14.91
CA LEU A 32 5.64 0.78 -14.57
C LEU A 32 5.71 2.10 -13.81
N GLY A 33 6.92 2.66 -13.64
CA GLY A 33 7.07 4.00 -13.09
C GLY A 33 7.63 4.07 -11.68
N PHE A 34 8.23 2.99 -11.19
CA PHE A 34 8.78 2.95 -9.83
C PHE A 34 10.27 2.71 -9.88
N SER A 35 11.04 3.38 -9.00
CA SER A 35 12.43 2.99 -8.82
C SER A 35 12.48 1.73 -7.99
N ALA A 36 13.56 0.94 -8.16
CA ALA A 36 13.72 -0.29 -7.39
C ALA A 36 13.71 0.00 -5.89
N ARG A 37 14.42 1.04 -5.48
CA ARG A 37 14.51 1.39 -4.06
C ARG A 37 13.16 1.82 -3.51
N HIS A 38 12.43 2.65 -4.27
CA HIS A 38 11.13 3.12 -3.81
C HIS A 38 10.16 1.95 -3.68
N TRP A 39 10.18 1.02 -4.65
CA TRP A 39 9.30 -0.14 -4.57
C TRP A 39 9.61 -0.99 -3.35
N GLN A 40 10.89 -1.21 -3.05
CA GLN A 40 11.26 -1.96 -1.86
C GLN A 40 10.73 -1.30 -0.60
N GLN A 41 10.78 0.04 -0.53
CA GLN A 41 10.26 0.77 0.62
C GLN A 41 8.75 0.63 0.75
N ILE A 42 8.05 0.64 -0.37
CA ILE A 42 6.60 0.45 -0.37
C ILE A 42 6.24 -0.90 0.25
N GLU A 43 6.88 -1.97 -0.21
CA GLU A 43 6.58 -3.30 0.31
C GLU A 43 7.07 -3.49 1.74
N ALA A 44 8.07 -2.73 2.14
CA ALA A 44 8.57 -2.79 3.51
C ALA A 44 7.66 -2.08 4.51
N GLY A 45 6.62 -1.39 4.04
CA GLY A 45 5.67 -0.77 4.95
C GLY A 45 5.99 0.68 5.29
N ARG A 46 6.86 1.34 4.51
CA ARG A 46 7.12 2.76 4.70
C ARG A 46 5.89 3.56 4.28
N PRO A 47 5.61 4.68 4.94
CA PRO A 47 4.48 5.52 4.51
C PRO A 47 4.65 5.97 3.07
N ILE A 48 3.55 5.99 2.33
CA ILE A 48 3.53 6.42 0.94
C ILE A 48 2.49 7.52 0.78
N THR A 49 2.68 8.34 -0.25
CA THR A 49 1.71 9.38 -0.55
C THR A 49 0.50 8.78 -1.26
N VAL A 50 -0.59 9.53 -1.26
CA VAL A 50 -1.79 9.11 -2.01
C VAL A 50 -1.46 8.99 -3.49
N THR A 51 -0.64 9.91 -4.02
CA THR A 51 -0.24 9.83 -5.43
C THR A 51 0.44 8.50 -5.73
N THR A 52 1.37 8.07 -4.87
CA THR A 52 2.05 6.78 -5.06
C THR A 52 1.06 5.63 -4.97
N LEU A 53 0.13 5.71 -4.02
CA LEU A 53 -0.88 4.67 -3.85
C LEU A 53 -1.72 4.53 -5.13
N LEU A 54 -2.13 5.65 -5.71
CA LEU A 54 -2.91 5.61 -6.95
C LEU A 54 -2.11 5.06 -8.11
N LYS A 55 -0.80 5.34 -8.16
CA LYS A 55 0.07 4.75 -9.17
C LYS A 55 0.15 3.24 -9.03
N VAL A 56 0.19 2.74 -7.80
CA VAL A 56 0.19 1.29 -7.55
C VAL A 56 -1.10 0.67 -8.07
N CYS A 57 -2.23 1.30 -7.73
CA CYS A 57 -3.53 0.80 -8.20
C CYS A 57 -3.59 0.76 -9.72
N ASP A 58 -3.07 1.80 -10.37
CA ASP A 58 -3.07 1.86 -11.83
C ASP A 58 -2.19 0.77 -12.41
N ALA A 59 -1.01 0.56 -11.84
CA ALA A 59 -0.10 -0.47 -12.33
C ALA A 59 -0.70 -1.87 -12.23
N PHE A 60 -1.49 -2.12 -11.20
CA PHE A 60 -2.11 -3.42 -10.98
C PHE A 60 -3.52 -3.51 -11.58
N GLU A 61 -4.03 -2.41 -12.13
CA GLU A 61 -5.42 -2.34 -12.62
C GLU A 61 -6.38 -2.79 -11.53
N LEU A 62 -6.17 -2.28 -10.33
CA LEU A 62 -6.88 -2.70 -9.13
C LEU A 62 -7.60 -1.50 -8.54
N PRO A 63 -8.92 -1.58 -8.28
CA PRO A 63 -9.62 -0.46 -7.65
C PRO A 63 -9.04 -0.14 -6.28
N LEU A 64 -8.98 1.15 -5.96
CA LEU A 64 -8.41 1.61 -4.70
C LEU A 64 -9.05 0.95 -3.49
N LEU A 65 -10.36 0.90 -3.46
CA LEU A 65 -11.06 0.33 -2.32
C LEU A 65 -10.79 -1.16 -2.17
N GLN A 66 -10.55 -1.84 -3.27
CA GLN A 66 -10.22 -3.25 -3.20
C GLN A 66 -8.82 -3.46 -2.61
N LEU A 67 -7.87 -2.61 -2.99
CA LEU A 67 -6.53 -2.69 -2.42
C LEU A 67 -6.56 -2.43 -0.91
N LEU A 68 -7.40 -1.50 -0.46
CA LEU A 68 -7.46 -1.09 0.93
C LEU A 68 -8.46 -1.87 1.78
N ALA A 69 -9.16 -2.84 1.20
CA ALA A 69 -10.27 -3.51 1.90
C ALA A 69 -9.81 -4.07 3.24
N GLY A 70 -10.49 -3.69 4.29
CA GLY A 70 -10.22 -4.17 5.64
C GLY A 70 -9.07 -3.49 6.35
N LEU A 71 -8.25 -2.71 5.64
CA LEU A 71 -7.08 -2.10 6.26
C LEU A 71 -7.43 -0.94 7.17
N ASP A 72 -8.62 -0.34 6.97
CA ASP A 72 -9.05 0.77 7.83
C ASP A 72 -9.19 0.33 9.28
N GLU A 73 -9.39 -0.95 9.55
CA GLU A 73 -9.47 -1.45 10.92
C GLU A 73 -8.16 -1.30 11.67
N LEU A 74 -7.06 -1.11 10.94
CA LEU A 74 -5.74 -0.93 11.55
C LEU A 74 -5.43 0.53 11.85
N LEU A 75 -6.33 1.43 11.50
CA LEU A 75 -6.13 2.86 11.79
C LEU A 75 -6.51 3.15 13.23
N PRO A 76 -5.83 4.12 13.87
CA PRO A 76 -6.18 4.49 15.24
C PRO A 76 -7.60 5.01 15.32
N LYS A 77 -8.29 4.68 16.40
CA LYS A 77 -9.63 5.19 16.64
C LYS A 77 -9.55 6.63 17.11
N HIS A 78 -10.58 7.40 16.74
CA HIS A 78 -10.67 8.79 17.17
C HIS A 78 -11.60 8.92 18.36
N GLY A 79 -11.34 9.93 19.18
CA GLY A 79 -12.18 10.15 20.34
C GLY A 79 -13.62 10.44 20.02
N ARG A 80 -13.88 11.00 18.86
CA ARG A 80 -15.25 11.33 18.49
C ARG A 80 -16.14 10.11 18.38
N GLU A 81 -15.54 8.95 18.27
CA GLU A 81 -16.32 7.73 18.17
C GLU A 81 -16.99 7.36 19.46
N SER A 82 -16.56 7.97 20.53
CA SER A 82 -17.17 7.71 21.82
C SER A 82 -18.53 8.35 21.97
N LYS A 83 -18.93 9.17 21.06
CA LYS A 83 -20.19 9.86 21.16
C LYS A 83 -21.36 8.96 21.09
#